data_162f3f3836d9e115207a5fedb2deda76
#
_entry.id   162f3f3836d9e115207a5fedb2deda76
#
_cell.length_a   1.000
_cell.length_b   1.000
_cell.length_c   1.000
_cell.angle_alpha   90.00
_cell.angle_beta   90.00
_cell.angle_gamma   90.00
#
_symmetry.space_group_name_H-M   'P 1'
#
loop_
_entity.id
_entity.type
_entity.pdbx_description
1 polymer ?
#
loop_
_entity_poly.entity_id
_entity_poly.type
_entity_poly.pdbx_seq_one_letter_code
_entity_poly.pdbx_strand_id
1 'polypeptide(L)'
;GLKTETIYQAIQQALHTTISTRQSRKGEISSWKAFAPAHAGKLGIEAVDRAMRGEGAPSPIYEGEDSVVARILDGKKALYKIPLPKKNEEKKAILETYTKEYSAEYQAQALIDLAKKLNRRIKNLNDIKKIDIHTSHHTHNVIGTGANDPQKMDPNASRETLDHSIMYIFAVALEDANWHHVKSYSKARAKRKSTLKIWRSIKTHEDKKWTKRYHDPNPKNKAFGAKAVSYTHLRAHETRT
;
A
#
# COMPACT_ATOMS: atom_id res chain seq x y z
N GLY A 1 3.30 1.00 -33.67
CA GLY A 1 4.37 1.07 -32.69
C GLY A 1 5.27 2.25 -32.97
N LEU A 2 5.86 2.82 -31.90
CA LEU A 2 6.83 3.91 -32.02
C LEU A 2 8.22 3.34 -32.35
N LYS A 3 9.07 4.16 -32.95
CA LYS A 3 10.51 3.84 -33.13
C LYS A 3 11.19 3.76 -31.77
N THR A 4 12.18 2.88 -31.64
CA THR A 4 12.94 2.68 -30.39
C THR A 4 13.54 3.99 -29.87
N GLU A 5 14.11 4.82 -30.77
CA GLU A 5 14.66 6.11 -30.39
C GLU A 5 13.59 7.05 -29.78
N THR A 6 12.41 7.12 -30.36
CA THR A 6 11.31 7.92 -29.81
C THR A 6 10.92 7.44 -28.41
N ILE A 7 10.86 6.12 -28.19
CA ILE A 7 10.57 5.53 -26.88
C ILE A 7 11.68 5.88 -25.89
N TYR A 8 12.94 5.77 -26.31
CA TYR A 8 14.10 6.10 -25.49
C TYR A 8 14.05 7.56 -25.03
N GLN A 9 13.86 8.50 -25.96
CA GLN A 9 13.78 9.93 -25.66
C GLN A 9 12.60 10.24 -24.74
N ALA A 10 11.43 9.63 -24.95
CA ALA A 10 10.26 9.81 -24.10
C ALA A 10 10.51 9.33 -22.66
N ILE A 11 11.19 8.19 -22.48
CA ILE A 11 11.55 7.67 -21.15
C ILE A 11 12.51 8.65 -20.45
N GLN A 12 13.52 9.17 -21.14
CA GLN A 12 14.47 10.13 -20.58
C GLN A 12 13.75 11.41 -20.13
N GLN A 13 12.87 11.97 -20.96
CA GLN A 13 12.08 13.16 -20.63
C GLN A 13 11.15 12.92 -19.44
N ALA A 14 10.40 11.83 -19.45
CA ALA A 14 9.45 11.51 -18.39
C ALA A 14 10.15 11.39 -17.02
N LEU A 15 11.30 10.74 -16.96
CA LEU A 15 12.05 10.58 -15.72
C LEU A 15 12.56 11.90 -15.17
N HIS A 16 12.98 12.82 -16.05
CA HIS A 16 13.52 14.12 -15.64
C HIS A 16 12.54 14.95 -14.79
N THR A 17 11.23 14.71 -14.93
CA THR A 17 10.17 15.50 -14.27
C THR A 17 9.34 14.70 -13.26
N THR A 18 9.52 13.40 -13.10
CA THR A 18 8.56 12.54 -12.39
C THR A 18 9.17 11.68 -11.29
N ILE A 19 10.19 12.13 -10.62
CA ILE A 19 10.73 11.41 -9.47
C ILE A 19 9.97 11.74 -8.18
N SER A 20 9.53 10.71 -7.46
CA SER A 20 9.06 10.85 -6.08
C SER A 20 9.64 9.76 -5.17
N THR A 21 9.93 10.13 -3.93
CA THR A 21 10.47 9.21 -2.94
C THR A 21 9.35 8.62 -2.07
N ARG A 22 9.68 7.56 -1.35
CA ARG A 22 8.77 6.94 -0.38
C ARG A 22 8.36 7.87 0.78
N GLN A 23 9.09 8.95 1.01
CA GLN A 23 8.72 9.95 2.03
C GLN A 23 7.32 10.52 1.81
N SER A 24 6.84 10.60 0.56
CA SER A 24 5.48 11.03 0.23
C SER A 24 4.36 10.14 0.81
N ARG A 25 4.72 9.02 1.44
CA ARG A 25 3.78 8.05 2.04
C ARG A 25 3.93 7.92 3.55
N LYS A 26 4.64 8.85 4.18
CA LYS A 26 4.82 8.93 5.61
C LYS A 26 4.24 10.24 6.14
N GLY A 27 3.88 10.24 7.44
CA GLY A 27 3.27 11.38 8.08
C GLY A 27 1.85 11.64 7.57
N GLU A 28 1.50 12.89 7.39
CA GLU A 28 0.19 13.28 6.86
C GLU A 28 0.12 12.96 5.37
N ILE A 29 -0.81 12.09 5.00
CA ILE A 29 -1.09 11.73 3.62
C ILE A 29 -2.29 12.52 3.14
N SER A 30 -2.17 13.14 1.97
CA SER A 30 -3.24 13.93 1.36
C SER A 30 -3.90 13.23 0.17
N SER A 31 -4.99 13.81 -0.32
CA SER A 31 -5.68 13.36 -1.54
C SER A 31 -4.78 13.33 -2.78
N TRP A 32 -3.71 14.11 -2.80
CA TRP A 32 -2.71 14.09 -3.89
C TRP A 32 -2.16 12.69 -4.16
N LYS A 33 -2.07 11.83 -3.14
CA LYS A 33 -1.67 10.43 -3.30
C LYS A 33 -2.52 9.67 -4.33
N ALA A 34 -3.82 9.97 -4.40
CA ALA A 34 -4.72 9.34 -5.37
C ALA A 34 -4.51 9.88 -6.80
N PHE A 35 -4.12 11.15 -6.93
CA PHE A 35 -3.91 11.81 -8.23
C PHE A 35 -2.50 11.63 -8.79
N ALA A 36 -1.50 11.43 -7.94
CA ALA A 36 -0.10 11.35 -8.37
C ALA A 36 0.17 10.32 -9.48
N PRO A 37 -0.39 9.08 -9.46
CA PRO A 37 -0.19 8.12 -10.54
C PRO A 37 -0.80 8.58 -11.86
N ALA A 38 -1.99 9.18 -11.83
CA ALA A 38 -2.64 9.71 -13.03
C ALA A 38 -1.87 10.91 -13.60
N HIS A 39 -1.35 11.77 -12.72
CA HIS A 39 -0.49 12.90 -13.13
C HIS A 39 0.81 12.41 -13.76
N ALA A 40 1.46 11.41 -13.19
CA ALA A 40 2.64 10.80 -13.78
C ALA A 40 2.35 10.20 -15.17
N GLY A 41 1.19 9.55 -15.34
CA GLY A 41 0.73 9.06 -16.65
C GLY A 41 0.54 10.18 -17.67
N LYS A 42 -0.07 11.30 -17.27
CA LYS A 42 -0.21 12.50 -18.11
C LYS A 42 1.17 13.01 -18.59
N LEU A 43 2.13 13.13 -17.68
CA LEU A 43 3.48 13.59 -18.02
C LEU A 43 4.20 12.59 -18.94
N GLY A 44 3.98 11.29 -18.75
CA GLY A 44 4.50 10.27 -19.67
C GLY A 44 3.94 10.39 -21.09
N ILE A 45 2.64 10.65 -21.24
CA ILE A 45 2.00 10.89 -22.55
C ILE A 45 2.56 12.16 -23.19
N GLU A 46 2.73 13.22 -22.42
CA GLU A 46 3.32 14.48 -22.90
C GLU A 46 4.76 14.28 -23.38
N ALA A 47 5.57 13.52 -22.65
CA ALA A 47 6.94 13.18 -23.03
C ALA A 47 6.98 12.39 -24.36
N VAL A 48 6.04 11.48 -24.57
CA VAL A 48 5.91 10.75 -25.84
C VAL A 48 5.55 11.70 -26.99
N ASP A 49 4.59 12.60 -26.80
CA ASP A 49 4.17 13.57 -27.83
C ASP A 49 5.34 14.48 -28.25
N ARG A 50 6.11 14.98 -27.27
CA ARG A 50 7.32 15.80 -27.52
C ARG A 50 8.39 15.00 -28.28
N ALA A 51 8.68 13.78 -27.87
CA ALA A 51 9.66 12.93 -28.55
C ALA A 51 9.22 12.57 -29.97
N MET A 52 7.93 12.38 -30.23
CA MET A 52 7.40 12.16 -31.57
C MET A 52 7.57 13.39 -32.49
N ARG A 53 7.62 14.59 -31.93
CA ARG A 53 7.88 15.85 -32.63
C ARG A 53 9.38 16.14 -32.80
N GLY A 54 10.26 15.24 -32.32
CA GLY A 54 11.71 15.37 -32.46
C GLY A 54 12.39 16.10 -31.30
N GLU A 55 11.69 16.37 -30.20
CA GLU A 55 12.31 16.96 -29.02
C GLU A 55 13.17 15.91 -28.32
N GLY A 56 14.46 16.18 -28.18
CA GLY A 56 15.41 15.32 -27.47
C GLY A 56 15.39 15.56 -25.96
N ALA A 57 15.96 14.61 -25.22
CA ALA A 57 16.11 14.66 -23.78
C ALA A 57 17.60 14.57 -23.38
N PRO A 58 17.98 15.02 -22.17
CA PRO A 58 19.26 14.68 -21.60
C PRO A 58 19.42 13.15 -21.55
N SER A 59 20.44 12.62 -22.19
CA SER A 59 20.67 11.17 -22.36
C SER A 59 22.13 10.82 -22.20
N PRO A 60 22.46 9.71 -21.50
CA PRO A 60 21.55 8.84 -20.74
C PRO A 60 21.23 9.40 -19.36
N ILE A 61 19.97 9.27 -18.89
CA ILE A 61 19.59 9.75 -17.54
C ILE A 61 19.66 8.63 -16.49
N TYR A 62 19.48 7.37 -16.91
CA TYR A 62 19.59 6.22 -16.01
C TYR A 62 21.02 5.76 -15.76
N GLU A 63 21.92 5.98 -16.71
CA GLU A 63 23.30 5.47 -16.73
C GLU A 63 24.31 6.61 -16.63
N GLY A 64 25.46 6.34 -16.01
CA GLY A 64 26.52 7.32 -15.83
C GLY A 64 26.81 7.61 -14.36
N GLU A 65 27.85 8.42 -14.10
CA GLU A 65 28.35 8.70 -12.76
C GLU A 65 27.34 9.46 -11.88
N ASP A 66 26.60 10.37 -12.47
CA ASP A 66 25.58 11.21 -11.79
C ASP A 66 24.15 10.81 -12.12
N SER A 67 23.96 9.63 -12.68
CA SER A 67 22.66 9.12 -13.12
C SER A 67 21.71 8.79 -11.97
N VAL A 68 20.45 8.53 -12.32
CA VAL A 68 19.42 8.06 -11.37
C VAL A 68 19.84 6.75 -10.72
N VAL A 69 20.42 5.80 -11.45
CA VAL A 69 20.90 4.54 -10.87
C VAL A 69 22.02 4.82 -9.86
N ALA A 70 22.95 5.69 -10.20
CA ALA A 70 24.12 5.96 -9.37
C ALA A 70 23.77 6.73 -8.08
N ARG A 71 22.82 7.69 -8.14
CA ARG A 71 22.55 8.65 -7.05
C ARG A 71 21.28 8.35 -6.24
N ILE A 72 20.32 7.68 -6.86
CA ILE A 72 18.97 7.49 -6.24
C ILE A 72 18.65 6.03 -6.00
N LEU A 73 19.15 5.13 -6.84
CA LEU A 73 18.91 3.68 -6.72
C LEU A 73 20.12 2.98 -6.05
N ASP A 74 20.52 1.81 -6.56
CA ASP A 74 21.48 0.92 -5.89
C ASP A 74 22.95 1.25 -6.16
N GLY A 75 23.24 2.45 -6.68
CA GLY A 75 24.59 2.95 -6.92
C GLY A 75 25.13 2.60 -8.31
N LYS A 76 26.23 3.27 -8.69
CA LYS A 76 26.78 3.28 -10.06
C LYS A 76 27.19 1.92 -10.64
N LYS A 77 27.31 0.88 -9.79
CA LYS A 77 27.63 -0.48 -10.24
C LYS A 77 26.39 -1.35 -10.45
N ALA A 78 25.21 -0.86 -10.11
CA ALA A 78 23.98 -1.63 -10.27
C ALA A 78 23.57 -1.71 -11.74
N LEU A 79 23.11 -2.89 -12.15
CA LEU A 79 22.61 -3.16 -13.48
C LEU A 79 21.17 -3.60 -13.40
N TYR A 80 20.32 -2.93 -14.15
CA TYR A 80 18.90 -3.27 -14.26
C TYR A 80 18.61 -3.80 -15.67
N LYS A 81 17.99 -4.96 -15.73
CA LYS A 81 17.48 -5.54 -16.98
C LYS A 81 15.96 -5.54 -16.95
N ILE A 82 15.35 -4.69 -17.76
CA ILE A 82 13.91 -4.59 -17.87
C ILE A 82 13.46 -5.36 -19.11
N PRO A 83 12.66 -6.43 -18.96
CA PRO A 83 12.11 -7.14 -20.11
C PRO A 83 11.09 -6.25 -20.81
N LEU A 84 11.32 -5.96 -22.08
CA LEU A 84 10.33 -5.27 -22.93
C LEU A 84 9.43 -6.31 -23.61
N PRO A 85 8.17 -5.96 -23.89
CA PRO A 85 7.25 -6.86 -24.59
C PRO A 85 7.79 -7.19 -25.99
N LYS A 86 7.61 -8.43 -26.41
CA LYS A 86 7.97 -8.89 -27.76
C LYS A 86 7.02 -8.28 -28.81
N LYS A 87 7.45 -8.29 -30.07
CA LYS A 87 6.57 -7.92 -31.20
C LYS A 87 5.33 -8.81 -31.20
N ASN A 88 4.14 -8.22 -31.28
CA ASN A 88 2.84 -8.91 -31.23
C ASN A 88 2.51 -9.63 -29.90
N GLU A 89 3.26 -9.41 -28.84
CA GLU A 89 2.89 -9.90 -27.51
C GLU A 89 1.61 -9.23 -27.04
N GLU A 90 0.65 -10.03 -26.57
CA GLU A 90 -0.61 -9.52 -26.04
C GLU A 90 -0.37 -8.77 -24.72
N LYS A 91 -0.94 -7.59 -24.60
CA LYS A 91 -0.82 -6.73 -23.41
C LYS A 91 -1.81 -7.17 -22.34
N LYS A 92 -1.47 -8.22 -21.60
CA LYS A 92 -2.33 -8.86 -20.59
C LYS A 92 -1.99 -8.52 -19.15
N ALA A 93 -0.97 -7.70 -18.89
CA ALA A 93 -0.50 -7.44 -17.52
C ALA A 93 -1.60 -6.94 -16.56
N ILE A 94 -2.59 -6.21 -17.07
CA ILE A 94 -3.74 -5.77 -16.27
C ILE A 94 -4.57 -6.95 -15.73
N LEU A 95 -4.63 -8.06 -16.44
CA LEU A 95 -5.37 -9.27 -16.02
C LEU A 95 -4.65 -10.02 -14.90
N GLU A 96 -3.37 -9.74 -14.67
CA GLU A 96 -2.55 -10.33 -13.62
C GLU A 96 -2.49 -9.45 -12.36
N THR A 97 -3.32 -8.40 -12.29
CA THR A 97 -3.41 -7.52 -11.14
C THR A 97 -4.47 -8.00 -10.15
N TYR A 98 -4.31 -7.60 -8.89
CA TYR A 98 -5.28 -7.89 -7.84
C TYR A 98 -6.25 -6.72 -7.70
N THR A 99 -7.54 -6.98 -7.73
CA THR A 99 -8.59 -6.01 -7.44
C THR A 99 -8.85 -5.93 -5.93
N LYS A 100 -9.30 -4.76 -5.47
CA LYS A 100 -9.75 -4.57 -4.09
C LYS A 100 -11.25 -4.85 -3.98
N GLU A 101 -11.64 -5.61 -2.96
CA GLU A 101 -13.05 -5.77 -2.57
C GLU A 101 -13.52 -4.58 -1.75
N TYR A 102 -12.67 -4.11 -0.86
CA TYR A 102 -12.96 -2.99 0.03
C TYR A 102 -12.20 -1.74 -0.41
N SER A 103 -12.83 -0.59 -0.29
CA SER A 103 -12.20 0.73 -0.48
C SER A 103 -11.27 1.05 0.70
N ALA A 104 -10.20 0.28 0.82
CA ALA A 104 -9.19 0.36 1.85
C ALA A 104 -7.81 0.01 1.27
N GLU A 105 -6.74 0.27 2.03
CA GLU A 105 -5.39 -0.12 1.67
C GLU A 105 -5.33 -1.63 1.34
N TYR A 106 -4.44 -2.03 0.40
CA TYR A 106 -4.47 -3.39 -0.13
C TYR A 106 -4.16 -4.46 0.94
N GLN A 107 -3.18 -4.22 1.81
CA GLN A 107 -2.83 -5.15 2.88
C GLN A 107 -3.92 -5.27 3.97
N ALA A 108 -4.91 -4.37 3.95
CA ALA A 108 -6.04 -4.42 4.87
C ALA A 108 -7.20 -5.32 4.38
N GLN A 109 -7.22 -5.73 3.11
CA GLN A 109 -8.35 -6.47 2.54
C GLN A 109 -8.69 -7.73 3.37
N ALA A 110 -7.74 -8.63 3.52
CA ALA A 110 -7.92 -9.84 4.32
C ALA A 110 -8.17 -9.56 5.82
N LEU A 111 -7.63 -8.46 6.33
CA LEU A 111 -7.81 -8.07 7.73
C LEU A 111 -9.20 -7.52 8.03
N ILE A 112 -9.88 -6.92 7.06
CA ILE A 112 -11.28 -6.56 7.17
C ILE A 112 -12.14 -7.83 7.35
N ASP A 113 -11.88 -8.87 6.56
CA ASP A 113 -12.58 -10.14 6.70
C ASP A 113 -12.28 -10.84 8.02
N LEU A 114 -11.04 -10.78 8.48
CA LEU A 114 -10.66 -11.28 9.81
C LEU A 114 -11.41 -10.54 10.92
N ALA A 115 -11.49 -9.23 10.84
CA ALA A 115 -12.20 -8.41 11.82
C ALA A 115 -13.69 -8.77 11.85
N LYS A 116 -14.34 -8.94 10.70
CA LYS A 116 -15.74 -9.39 10.58
C LYS A 116 -15.93 -10.81 11.18
N LYS A 117 -15.01 -11.72 10.93
CA LYS A 117 -15.03 -13.07 11.52
C LYS A 117 -14.84 -13.03 13.04
N LEU A 118 -13.95 -12.17 13.51
CA LEU A 118 -13.67 -12.02 14.95
C LEU A 118 -14.84 -11.39 15.70
N ASN A 119 -15.53 -10.40 15.11
CA ASN A 119 -16.73 -9.79 15.66
C ASN A 119 -17.77 -10.85 16.04
N ARG A 120 -18.02 -11.85 15.18
CA ARG A 120 -18.99 -12.93 15.43
C ARG A 120 -18.64 -13.86 16.59
N ARG A 121 -17.38 -13.83 17.05
CA ARG A 121 -16.85 -14.67 18.13
C ARG A 121 -16.78 -13.97 19.48
N ILE A 122 -16.77 -12.65 19.47
CA ILE A 122 -16.68 -11.83 20.69
C ILE A 122 -18.09 -11.39 21.09
N LYS A 123 -18.55 -11.83 22.26
CA LYS A 123 -19.89 -11.48 22.76
C LYS A 123 -20.04 -10.00 23.07
N ASN A 124 -19.00 -9.40 23.65
CA ASN A 124 -19.01 -7.99 24.03
C ASN A 124 -17.64 -7.35 23.67
N LEU A 125 -17.65 -6.44 22.71
CA LEU A 125 -16.43 -5.74 22.26
C LEU A 125 -15.81 -4.85 23.36
N ASN A 126 -16.60 -4.45 24.36
CA ASN A 126 -16.09 -3.68 25.50
C ASN A 126 -15.11 -4.47 26.37
N ASP A 127 -15.14 -5.80 26.31
CA ASP A 127 -14.27 -6.67 27.09
C ASP A 127 -12.89 -6.81 26.47
N ILE A 128 -12.68 -6.29 25.27
CA ILE A 128 -11.38 -6.34 24.58
C ILE A 128 -10.35 -5.54 25.37
N LYS A 129 -9.27 -6.21 25.73
CA LYS A 129 -8.09 -5.61 26.38
C LYS A 129 -6.95 -5.35 25.42
N LYS A 130 -6.76 -6.29 24.49
CA LYS A 130 -5.64 -6.27 23.54
C LYS A 130 -6.00 -7.06 22.29
N ILE A 131 -5.47 -6.60 21.17
CA ILE A 131 -5.51 -7.34 19.89
C ILE A 131 -4.10 -7.38 19.34
N ASP A 132 -3.57 -8.56 19.08
CA ASP A 132 -2.32 -8.77 18.39
C ASP A 132 -2.59 -9.26 16.95
N ILE A 133 -2.05 -8.52 15.97
CA ILE A 133 -2.14 -8.86 14.54
C ILE A 133 -0.75 -9.28 14.06
N HIS A 134 -0.59 -10.55 13.72
CA HIS A 134 0.63 -11.11 13.14
C HIS A 134 0.51 -11.09 11.62
N THR A 135 1.39 -10.38 10.92
CA THR A 135 1.30 -10.13 9.48
C THR A 135 2.69 -10.03 8.85
N SER A 136 2.78 -9.68 7.56
CA SER A 136 4.06 -9.55 6.87
C SER A 136 4.89 -8.37 7.40
N HIS A 137 6.21 -8.44 7.19
CA HIS A 137 7.13 -7.33 7.44
C HIS A 137 6.63 -6.02 6.81
N HIS A 138 6.26 -6.07 5.53
CA HIS A 138 5.80 -4.90 4.81
C HIS A 138 4.55 -4.28 5.46
N THR A 139 3.54 -5.08 5.75
CA THR A 139 2.31 -4.61 6.41
C THR A 139 2.60 -4.01 7.80
N HIS A 140 3.41 -4.70 8.61
CA HIS A 140 3.78 -4.24 9.95
C HIS A 140 4.51 -2.88 9.92
N ASN A 141 5.52 -2.73 9.06
CA ASN A 141 6.38 -1.55 9.03
C ASN A 141 5.86 -0.40 8.14
N VAL A 142 4.81 -0.61 7.34
CA VAL A 142 4.27 0.44 6.46
C VAL A 142 2.97 1.02 6.99
N ILE A 143 2.03 0.16 7.38
CA ILE A 143 0.68 0.57 7.81
C ILE A 143 0.32 0.08 9.22
N GLY A 144 1.21 -0.67 9.86
CA GLY A 144 1.06 -1.19 11.21
C GLY A 144 1.80 -0.36 12.26
N THR A 145 1.86 -0.90 13.48
CA THR A 145 2.55 -0.23 14.60
C THR A 145 4.07 -0.13 14.43
N GLY A 146 4.67 -0.99 13.61
CA GLY A 146 6.10 -0.93 13.27
C GLY A 146 6.48 0.25 12.36
N ALA A 147 5.50 0.95 11.78
CA ALA A 147 5.75 2.17 11.01
C ALA A 147 6.30 3.31 11.88
N ASN A 148 6.09 3.27 13.20
CA ASN A 148 6.47 4.32 14.15
C ASN A 148 5.96 5.71 13.73
N ASP A 149 4.75 5.74 13.17
CA ASP A 149 4.10 6.94 12.66
C ASP A 149 2.88 7.28 13.54
N PRO A 150 2.99 8.30 14.42
CA PRO A 150 1.92 8.64 15.36
C PRO A 150 0.63 9.10 14.68
N GLN A 151 0.69 9.60 13.44
CA GLN A 151 -0.51 10.01 12.71
C GLN A 151 -1.44 8.84 12.39
N LYS A 152 -0.90 7.61 12.32
CA LYS A 152 -1.72 6.38 12.18
C LYS A 152 -2.58 6.07 13.41
N MET A 153 -2.41 6.81 14.48
CA MET A 153 -3.21 6.73 15.72
C MET A 153 -3.97 8.01 16.04
N ASP A 154 -3.97 8.99 15.12
CA ASP A 154 -4.63 10.29 15.28
C ASP A 154 -6.07 10.25 14.72
N PRO A 155 -7.11 10.44 15.56
CA PRO A 155 -8.49 10.51 15.11
C PRO A 155 -8.85 11.76 14.29
N ASN A 156 -7.94 12.74 14.20
CA ASN A 156 -8.08 13.92 13.37
C ASN A 156 -7.38 13.78 12.01
N ALA A 157 -6.61 12.71 11.81
CA ALA A 157 -5.87 12.46 10.58
C ALA A 157 -6.77 12.49 9.33
N SER A 158 -6.16 12.76 8.18
CA SER A 158 -6.84 12.73 6.89
C SER A 158 -7.41 11.33 6.59
N ARG A 159 -8.43 11.27 5.73
CA ARG A 159 -8.96 10.01 5.24
C ARG A 159 -7.85 9.11 4.68
N GLU A 160 -6.93 9.69 3.95
CA GLU A 160 -5.83 9.00 3.30
C GLU A 160 -4.83 8.44 4.33
N THR A 161 -4.60 9.15 5.43
CA THR A 161 -3.79 8.65 6.56
C THR A 161 -4.50 7.52 7.29
N LEU A 162 -5.80 7.66 7.57
CA LEU A 162 -6.61 6.59 8.18
C LEU A 162 -6.65 5.32 7.31
N ASP A 163 -6.67 5.50 5.97
CA ASP A 163 -6.56 4.39 5.00
C ASP A 163 -5.20 3.66 5.06
N HIS A 164 -4.19 4.29 5.65
CA HIS A 164 -2.87 3.71 5.87
C HIS A 164 -2.61 3.34 7.33
N SER A 165 -3.67 3.18 8.12
CA SER A 165 -3.62 2.67 9.49
C SER A 165 -4.39 1.35 9.60
N ILE A 166 -3.65 0.24 9.63
CA ILE A 166 -4.29 -1.07 9.77
C ILE A 166 -5.02 -1.20 11.11
N MET A 167 -4.52 -0.52 12.14
CA MET A 167 -5.14 -0.50 13.46
C MET A 167 -6.52 0.15 13.41
N TYR A 168 -6.63 1.29 12.69
CA TYR A 168 -7.90 1.97 12.46
C TYR A 168 -8.88 1.10 11.65
N ILE A 169 -8.40 0.61 10.49
CA ILE A 169 -9.23 -0.18 9.57
C ILE A 169 -9.77 -1.42 10.28
N PHE A 170 -8.92 -2.13 11.01
CA PHE A 170 -9.32 -3.32 11.75
C PHE A 170 -10.31 -3.01 12.88
N ALA A 171 -10.09 -1.93 13.64
CA ALA A 171 -10.99 -1.51 14.71
C ALA A 171 -12.40 -1.19 14.20
N VAL A 172 -12.50 -0.43 13.10
CA VAL A 172 -13.76 -0.08 12.47
C VAL A 172 -14.48 -1.32 11.92
N ALA A 173 -13.76 -2.16 11.17
CA ALA A 173 -14.33 -3.38 10.60
C ALA A 173 -14.77 -4.38 11.69
N LEU A 174 -14.03 -4.45 12.80
CA LEU A 174 -14.39 -5.26 13.96
C LEU A 174 -15.66 -4.74 14.65
N GLU A 175 -15.78 -3.44 14.84
CA GLU A 175 -16.91 -2.85 15.54
C GLU A 175 -18.21 -2.88 14.71
N ASP A 176 -18.10 -2.59 13.40
CA ASP A 176 -19.26 -2.51 12.49
C ASP A 176 -19.61 -3.87 11.85
N ALA A 177 -18.76 -4.89 11.95
CA ALA A 177 -18.83 -6.13 11.17
C ALA A 177 -18.99 -5.88 9.67
N ASN A 178 -18.58 -4.71 9.19
CA ASN A 178 -18.74 -4.23 7.83
C ASN A 178 -17.69 -3.17 7.50
N TRP A 179 -17.56 -2.86 6.19
CA TRP A 179 -16.73 -1.76 5.71
C TRP A 179 -17.47 -0.95 4.66
N HIS A 180 -17.50 0.38 4.83
CA HIS A 180 -18.19 1.29 3.90
C HIS A 180 -17.21 2.38 3.44
N HIS A 181 -17.10 2.60 2.14
CA HIS A 181 -16.12 3.47 1.48
C HIS A 181 -16.12 4.95 1.93
N VAL A 182 -17.22 5.45 2.50
CA VAL A 182 -17.32 6.81 3.05
C VAL A 182 -17.52 6.78 4.57
N LYS A 183 -18.55 6.07 5.04
CA LYS A 183 -18.94 6.09 6.46
C LYS A 183 -17.82 5.62 7.39
N SER A 184 -17.06 4.59 6.96
CA SER A 184 -15.96 4.05 7.76
C SER A 184 -14.81 5.03 7.95
N TYR A 185 -14.71 6.08 7.14
CA TYR A 185 -13.67 7.11 7.23
C TYR A 185 -14.19 8.47 7.77
N SER A 186 -15.43 8.55 8.20
CA SER A 186 -15.97 9.82 8.69
C SER A 186 -15.27 10.25 9.98
N LYS A 187 -15.09 11.55 10.16
CA LYS A 187 -14.50 12.14 11.38
C LYS A 187 -15.24 11.69 12.65
N ALA A 188 -16.57 11.62 12.58
CA ALA A 188 -17.39 11.13 13.69
C ALA A 188 -17.08 9.67 14.02
N ARG A 189 -16.82 8.84 13.00
CA ARG A 189 -16.46 7.43 13.16
C ARG A 189 -15.08 7.28 13.81
N ALA A 190 -14.09 8.03 13.34
CA ALA A 190 -12.73 7.99 13.88
C ALA A 190 -12.67 8.47 15.34
N LYS A 191 -13.54 9.41 15.74
CA LYS A 191 -13.61 9.99 17.10
C LYS A 191 -14.50 9.22 18.07
N ARG A 192 -15.20 8.18 17.63
CA ARG A 192 -16.09 7.41 18.50
C ARG A 192 -15.28 6.74 19.62
N LYS A 193 -15.70 6.92 20.86
CA LYS A 193 -14.99 6.42 22.06
C LYS A 193 -14.74 4.91 22.03
N SER A 194 -15.72 4.12 21.58
CA SER A 194 -15.59 2.67 21.43
C SER A 194 -14.56 2.28 20.37
N THR A 195 -14.56 2.97 19.22
CA THR A 195 -13.55 2.77 18.18
C THR A 195 -12.13 3.10 18.68
N LEU A 196 -11.97 4.23 19.34
CA LEU A 196 -10.69 4.66 19.90
C LEU A 196 -10.16 3.64 20.93
N LYS A 197 -11.03 3.06 21.74
CA LYS A 197 -10.67 2.02 22.71
C LYS A 197 -10.11 0.79 21.98
N ILE A 198 -10.81 0.28 20.99
CA ILE A 198 -10.38 -0.88 20.20
C ILE A 198 -9.11 -0.54 19.41
N TRP A 199 -9.09 0.57 18.70
CA TRP A 199 -7.95 1.01 17.89
C TRP A 199 -6.65 1.06 18.68
N ARG A 200 -6.69 1.68 19.87
CA ARG A 200 -5.53 1.80 20.77
C ARG A 200 -5.10 0.47 21.41
N SER A 201 -5.96 -0.52 21.42
CA SER A 201 -5.65 -1.87 21.94
C SER A 201 -4.93 -2.75 20.92
N ILE A 202 -4.83 -2.32 19.65
CA ILE A 202 -4.24 -3.11 18.57
C ILE A 202 -2.73 -2.88 18.49
N LYS A 203 -1.99 -3.99 18.43
CA LYS A 203 -0.57 -4.02 18.06
C LYS A 203 -0.37 -4.97 16.89
N THR A 204 0.53 -4.61 15.99
CA THR A 204 0.94 -5.49 14.89
C THR A 204 2.32 -6.07 15.17
N HIS A 205 2.58 -7.26 14.64
CA HIS A 205 3.84 -7.99 14.77
C HIS A 205 4.21 -8.60 13.43
N GLU A 206 5.50 -8.59 13.11
CA GLU A 206 5.97 -9.35 11.96
C GLU A 206 5.86 -10.86 12.23
N ASP A 207 5.37 -11.58 11.24
CA ASP A 207 5.40 -13.04 11.17
C ASP A 207 6.13 -13.44 9.89
N LYS A 208 7.27 -14.10 10.03
CA LYS A 208 8.14 -14.53 8.92
C LYS A 208 7.41 -15.39 7.88
N LYS A 209 6.40 -16.18 8.31
CA LYS A 209 5.58 -16.97 7.39
C LYS A 209 4.80 -16.08 6.43
N TRP A 210 4.16 -15.00 6.96
CA TRP A 210 3.44 -14.03 6.13
C TRP A 210 4.38 -13.18 5.30
N THR A 211 5.56 -12.81 5.82
CA THR A 211 6.60 -12.12 5.05
C THR A 211 7.04 -12.96 3.85
N LYS A 212 7.31 -14.26 4.04
CA LYS A 212 7.67 -15.16 2.94
C LYS A 212 6.56 -15.24 1.89
N ARG A 213 5.32 -15.42 2.30
CA ARG A 213 4.18 -15.50 1.37
C ARG A 213 3.90 -14.17 0.65
N TYR A 214 4.12 -13.03 1.29
CA TYR A 214 3.98 -11.72 0.68
C TYR A 214 4.88 -11.54 -0.54
N HIS A 215 6.12 -12.03 -0.45
CA HIS A 215 7.14 -11.92 -1.49
C HIS A 215 7.24 -13.14 -2.42
N ASP A 216 6.40 -14.16 -2.22
CA ASP A 216 6.49 -15.38 -3.01
C ASP A 216 6.25 -15.08 -4.50
N PRO A 217 7.18 -15.46 -5.40
CA PRO A 217 7.01 -15.23 -6.83
C PRO A 217 5.90 -16.11 -7.45
N ASN A 218 5.55 -17.22 -6.80
CA ASN A 218 4.48 -18.09 -7.27
C ASN A 218 3.13 -17.54 -6.81
N PRO A 219 2.23 -17.14 -7.73
CA PRO A 219 0.91 -16.60 -7.38
C PRO A 219 0.06 -17.52 -6.50
N LYS A 220 0.24 -18.85 -6.61
CA LYS A 220 -0.49 -19.85 -5.80
C LYS A 220 -0.09 -19.81 -4.32
N ASN A 221 1.13 -19.41 -4.02
CA ASN A 221 1.65 -19.32 -2.65
C ASN A 221 1.56 -17.89 -2.09
N LYS A 222 1.55 -16.90 -2.98
CA LYS A 222 1.49 -15.48 -2.59
C LYS A 222 0.22 -15.20 -1.79
N ALA A 223 0.38 -14.51 -0.67
CA ALA A 223 -0.76 -14.07 0.14
C ALA A 223 -0.43 -12.83 0.97
N PHE A 224 -1.44 -11.99 1.14
CA PHE A 224 -1.41 -10.76 1.94
C PHE A 224 -2.25 -10.95 3.21
N GLY A 225 -2.01 -12.06 3.88
CA GLY A 225 -2.82 -12.50 5.02
C GLY A 225 -2.27 -12.07 6.37
N ALA A 226 -2.99 -12.47 7.41
CA ALA A 226 -2.61 -12.28 8.78
C ALA A 226 -3.27 -13.30 9.71
N LYS A 227 -2.83 -13.30 10.96
CA LYS A 227 -3.48 -13.93 12.11
C LYS A 227 -3.83 -12.81 13.09
N ALA A 228 -5.05 -12.76 13.57
CA ALA A 228 -5.49 -11.84 14.61
C ALA A 228 -5.89 -12.61 15.87
N VAL A 229 -5.38 -12.18 17.02
CA VAL A 229 -5.71 -12.73 18.34
C VAL A 229 -6.24 -11.60 19.21
N SER A 230 -7.47 -11.73 19.69
CA SER A 230 -8.07 -10.82 20.64
C SER A 230 -8.09 -11.43 22.03
N TYR A 231 -7.67 -10.66 23.01
CA TYR A 231 -7.69 -11.03 24.43
C TYR A 231 -8.82 -10.28 25.11
N THR A 232 -9.75 -11.02 25.66
CA THR A 232 -10.82 -10.51 26.52
C THR A 232 -10.54 -10.89 27.97
N HIS A 233 -11.34 -10.42 28.93
CA HIS A 233 -11.18 -10.82 30.33
C HIS A 233 -11.25 -12.32 30.58
N LEU A 234 -11.90 -13.06 29.69
CA LEU A 234 -12.23 -14.45 29.87
C LEU A 234 -11.51 -15.42 28.92
N ARG A 235 -11.08 -14.99 27.73
CA ARG A 235 -10.52 -15.88 26.68
C ARG A 235 -9.67 -15.13 25.65
N ALA A 236 -8.78 -15.88 24.99
CA ALA A 236 -8.18 -15.49 23.73
C ALA A 236 -9.04 -15.98 22.57
N HIS A 237 -9.32 -15.09 21.60
CA HIS A 237 -10.03 -15.41 20.36
C HIS A 237 -9.07 -15.26 19.19
N GLU A 238 -8.89 -16.33 18.43
CA GLU A 238 -7.96 -16.36 17.30
C GLU A 238 -8.70 -16.53 15.97
N THR A 239 -8.28 -15.82 14.93
CA THR A 239 -8.67 -16.02 13.53
C THR A 239 -7.47 -15.92 12.60
N ARG A 240 -7.49 -16.70 11.51
CA ARG A 240 -6.46 -16.73 10.46
C ARG A 240 -7.10 -16.59 9.08
N THR A 241 -6.40 -15.99 8.16
CA THR A 241 -6.67 -15.97 6.71
C THR A 241 -5.43 -16.35 5.93
#